data_fe0f861874e0f4a8023fdafde2d97408
#
_entry.id   fe0f861874e0f4a8023fdafde2d97408
#
_cell.length_a   1.000
_cell.length_b   1.000
_cell.length_c   1.000
_cell.angle_alpha   90.00
_cell.angle_beta   90.00
_cell.angle_gamma   90.00
#
_symmetry.space_group_name_H-M   'P 1'
#
loop_
_entity.id
_entity.type
_entity.pdbx_description
1 polymer ?
#
loop_
_entity_poly.entity_id
_entity_poly.type
_entity_poly.pdbx_seq_one_letter_code
_entity_poly.pdbx_strand_id
1 'polypeptide(L)'
;TKENDISYSVGFGLANSNHFLENFLKYLNIKTPFQPTKIKIHLQAYEKDKGFTDFEIIQENEFHIIIEAKRGWNFPSQSQLNKYATRTSFINSTTKDKRILVFNESIPAYTNAHFGVFTLQNIPVQVISWNDIENIISKSKAIGRDADNRMLKELNIYLEKISTMQKKDSNWVYVVSLSNGIPNPSWSISFRDVVNKHQKYFHPVGGGKGGWPAEPPTYIAFRYDGKLQSIHHIDSYQVFDD
;
A
#
# COMPACT_ATOMS: atom_id res chain seq x y z
N THR A 1 -11.40 0.05 8.14
CA THR A 1 -11.23 -0.97 7.11
C THR A 1 -9.87 -1.60 7.28
N LYS A 2 -9.84 -2.92 7.42
CA LYS A 2 -8.58 -3.63 7.55
C LYS A 2 -7.91 -3.72 6.17
N GLU A 3 -6.59 -3.78 6.13
CA GLU A 3 -5.80 -3.94 4.89
C GLU A 3 -6.29 -5.14 4.05
N ASN A 4 -6.59 -6.24 4.72
CA ASN A 4 -7.14 -7.44 4.08
C ASN A 4 -8.49 -7.21 3.37
N ASP A 5 -9.35 -6.28 3.84
CA ASP A 5 -10.65 -6.04 3.20
C ASP A 5 -10.46 -5.45 1.81
N ILE A 6 -9.41 -4.64 1.61
CA ILE A 6 -9.08 -4.02 0.32
C ILE A 6 -8.54 -5.07 -0.63
N SER A 7 -7.54 -5.84 -0.20
CA SER A 7 -6.92 -6.88 -1.02
C SER A 7 -7.94 -7.98 -1.41
N TYR A 8 -8.83 -8.37 -0.49
CA TYR A 8 -9.93 -9.28 -0.78
C TYR A 8 -10.91 -8.74 -1.81
N SER A 9 -11.29 -7.47 -1.68
CA SER A 9 -12.25 -6.86 -2.61
C SER A 9 -11.67 -6.79 -4.03
N VAL A 10 -10.39 -6.43 -4.16
CA VAL A 10 -9.71 -6.40 -5.46
C VAL A 10 -9.52 -7.82 -6.01
N GLY A 11 -9.05 -8.75 -5.19
CA GLY A 11 -8.89 -10.15 -5.59
C GLY A 11 -10.21 -10.79 -6.02
N PHE A 12 -11.32 -10.51 -5.30
CA PHE A 12 -12.66 -10.92 -5.69
C PHE A 12 -13.08 -10.30 -7.03
N GLY A 13 -12.84 -9.00 -7.22
CA GLY A 13 -13.12 -8.32 -8.49
C GLY A 13 -12.38 -8.94 -9.66
N LEU A 14 -11.09 -9.23 -9.51
CA LEU A 14 -10.27 -9.91 -10.52
C LEU A 14 -10.78 -11.33 -10.82
N ALA A 15 -11.20 -12.07 -9.79
CA ALA A 15 -11.72 -13.44 -9.96
C ALA A 15 -13.08 -13.49 -10.68
N ASN A 16 -13.89 -12.44 -10.58
CA ASN A 16 -15.26 -12.41 -11.08
C ASN A 16 -15.46 -11.52 -12.33
N SER A 17 -14.45 -10.75 -12.75
CA SER A 17 -14.49 -9.98 -13.99
C SER A 17 -13.32 -10.31 -14.91
N ASN A 18 -13.62 -11.03 -16.00
CA ASN A 18 -12.63 -11.36 -17.02
C ASN A 18 -12.02 -10.08 -17.66
N HIS A 19 -12.82 -9.03 -17.86
CA HIS A 19 -12.34 -7.78 -18.41
C HIS A 19 -11.40 -7.05 -17.45
N PHE A 20 -11.69 -7.07 -16.16
CA PHE A 20 -10.80 -6.46 -15.16
C PHE A 20 -9.49 -7.25 -15.08
N LEU A 21 -9.57 -8.58 -15.02
CA LEU A 21 -8.38 -9.43 -14.99
C LEU A 21 -7.54 -9.26 -16.25
N GLU A 22 -8.15 -9.24 -17.43
CA GLU A 22 -7.44 -9.05 -18.70
C GLU A 22 -6.73 -7.69 -18.75
N ASN A 23 -7.42 -6.60 -18.39
CA ASN A 23 -6.84 -5.27 -18.38
C ASN A 23 -5.74 -5.12 -17.32
N PHE A 24 -5.89 -5.79 -16.18
CA PHE A 24 -4.85 -5.85 -15.16
C PHE A 24 -3.58 -6.55 -15.68
N LEU A 25 -3.71 -7.70 -16.32
CA LEU A 25 -2.58 -8.42 -16.92
C LEU A 25 -1.93 -7.63 -18.07
N LYS A 26 -2.73 -6.92 -18.87
CA LYS A 26 -2.23 -5.99 -19.90
C LYS A 26 -1.44 -4.83 -19.28
N TYR A 27 -1.93 -4.24 -18.20
CA TYR A 27 -1.22 -3.20 -17.46
C TYR A 27 0.14 -3.68 -16.97
N LEU A 28 0.21 -4.92 -16.49
CA LEU A 28 1.46 -5.57 -16.09
C LEU A 28 2.36 -5.97 -17.28
N ASN A 29 1.90 -5.76 -18.52
CA ASN A 29 2.61 -6.20 -19.74
C ASN A 29 2.91 -7.70 -19.75
N ILE A 30 1.98 -8.52 -19.25
CA ILE A 30 2.04 -9.98 -19.36
C ILE A 30 1.78 -10.37 -20.81
N LYS A 31 2.73 -11.07 -21.42
CA LYS A 31 2.69 -11.43 -22.87
C LYS A 31 1.88 -12.68 -23.18
N THR A 32 1.53 -13.44 -22.16
CA THR A 32 0.77 -14.69 -22.32
C THR A 32 -0.65 -14.42 -22.85
N PRO A 33 -1.14 -15.25 -23.79
CA PRO A 33 -2.51 -15.16 -24.25
C PRO A 33 -3.51 -15.30 -23.08
N PHE A 34 -4.47 -14.41 -23.01
CA PHE A 34 -5.47 -14.40 -21.95
C PHE A 34 -6.38 -15.62 -22.04
N GLN A 35 -6.33 -16.47 -21.04
CA GLN A 35 -7.15 -17.69 -20.91
C GLN A 35 -7.76 -17.76 -19.52
N PRO A 36 -8.90 -17.07 -19.28
CA PRO A 36 -9.45 -16.89 -17.93
C PRO A 36 -9.75 -18.20 -17.21
N THR A 37 -10.14 -19.26 -17.93
CA THR A 37 -10.41 -20.58 -17.33
C THR A 37 -9.16 -21.28 -16.80
N LYS A 38 -7.95 -20.85 -17.18
CA LYS A 38 -6.67 -21.40 -16.71
C LYS A 38 -6.03 -20.55 -15.61
N ILE A 39 -6.60 -19.38 -15.32
CA ILE A 39 -6.07 -18.48 -14.30
C ILE A 39 -6.75 -18.80 -12.97
N LYS A 40 -5.93 -19.03 -11.95
CA LYS A 40 -6.36 -19.25 -10.57
C LYS A 40 -6.01 -18.03 -9.74
N ILE A 41 -6.95 -17.57 -8.92
CA ILE A 41 -6.72 -16.51 -7.93
C ILE A 41 -6.91 -17.12 -6.55
N HIS A 42 -5.86 -17.07 -5.74
CA HIS A 42 -5.85 -17.59 -4.39
C HIS A 42 -5.77 -16.42 -3.41
N LEU A 43 -6.79 -16.27 -2.57
CA LEU A 43 -6.79 -15.29 -1.49
C LEU A 43 -6.13 -15.91 -0.26
N GLN A 44 -5.22 -15.18 0.39
CA GLN A 44 -4.49 -15.61 1.59
C GLN A 44 -3.86 -17.00 1.47
N ALA A 45 -3.05 -17.21 0.44
CA ALA A 45 -2.30 -18.44 0.32
C ALA A 45 -1.31 -18.58 1.47
N TYR A 46 -1.45 -19.64 2.26
CA TYR A 46 -0.57 -19.93 3.40
C TYR A 46 0.56 -20.86 2.99
N GLU A 47 1.76 -20.55 3.47
CA GLU A 47 2.89 -21.49 3.44
C GLU A 47 3.62 -21.45 4.78
N LYS A 48 3.96 -22.63 5.32
CA LYS A 48 4.66 -22.77 6.60
C LYS A 48 5.96 -21.95 6.58
N ASP A 49 6.23 -21.24 7.67
CA ASP A 49 7.42 -20.38 7.86
C ASP A 49 7.51 -19.16 6.92
N LYS A 50 6.62 -19.05 5.92
CA LYS A 50 6.52 -17.93 4.98
C LYS A 50 5.30 -17.02 5.25
N GLY A 51 4.30 -17.54 5.97
CA GLY A 51 3.08 -16.82 6.29
C GLY A 51 2.07 -16.78 5.14
N PHE A 52 1.19 -15.78 5.19
CA PHE A 52 0.16 -15.56 4.18
C PHE A 52 0.59 -14.52 3.17
N THR A 53 0.21 -14.71 1.91
CA THR A 53 0.16 -13.64 0.91
C THR A 53 -1.24 -13.01 0.94
N ASP A 54 -1.41 -11.76 0.51
CA ASP A 54 -2.74 -11.20 0.41
C ASP A 54 -3.54 -11.92 -0.68
N PHE A 55 -2.99 -12.02 -1.88
CA PHE A 55 -3.51 -12.92 -2.90
C PHE A 55 -2.44 -13.25 -3.96
N GLU A 56 -2.71 -14.30 -4.72
CA GLU A 56 -1.83 -14.76 -5.80
C GLU A 56 -2.65 -14.97 -7.07
N ILE A 57 -2.05 -14.66 -8.22
CA ILE A 57 -2.64 -14.91 -9.55
C ILE A 57 -1.70 -15.86 -10.29
N ILE A 58 -2.21 -17.01 -10.69
CA ILE A 58 -1.40 -18.07 -11.27
C ILE A 58 -2.03 -18.57 -12.57
N GLN A 59 -1.26 -18.63 -13.63
CA GLN A 59 -1.51 -19.47 -14.80
C GLN A 59 -0.32 -20.42 -14.94
N GLU A 60 -0.58 -21.70 -14.76
CA GLU A 60 0.47 -22.74 -14.78
C GLU A 60 1.34 -22.65 -16.03
N ASN A 61 2.65 -22.80 -15.87
CA ASN A 61 3.69 -22.68 -16.89
C ASN A 61 3.85 -21.30 -17.53
N GLU A 62 3.00 -20.33 -17.22
CA GLU A 62 3.04 -19.02 -17.84
C GLU A 62 3.47 -17.92 -16.85
N PHE A 63 2.66 -17.66 -15.83
CA PHE A 63 3.01 -16.66 -14.83
C PHE A 63 2.54 -17.02 -13.41
N HIS A 64 3.25 -16.49 -12.44
CA HIS A 64 2.88 -16.52 -11.03
C HIS A 64 3.15 -15.16 -10.42
N ILE A 65 2.11 -14.50 -9.95
CA ILE A 65 2.14 -13.14 -9.39
C ILE A 65 1.70 -13.22 -7.94
N ILE A 66 2.55 -12.77 -7.03
CA ILE A 66 2.23 -12.61 -5.60
C ILE A 66 1.92 -11.14 -5.36
N ILE A 67 0.84 -10.85 -4.66
CA ILE A 67 0.42 -9.49 -4.33
C ILE A 67 0.43 -9.30 -2.82
N GLU A 68 1.02 -8.20 -2.38
CA GLU A 68 0.99 -7.67 -1.03
C GLU A 68 0.40 -6.27 -1.03
N ALA A 69 -0.64 -6.06 -0.26
CA ALA A 69 -1.29 -4.76 -0.11
C ALA A 69 -0.81 -4.04 1.14
N LYS A 70 -0.69 -2.73 1.06
CA LYS A 70 -0.40 -1.85 2.19
C LYS A 70 -1.32 -0.64 2.16
N ARG A 71 -1.66 -0.15 3.34
CA ARG A 71 -2.40 1.12 3.47
C ARG A 71 -1.43 2.30 3.50
N GLY A 72 -1.93 3.42 3.06
CA GLY A 72 -1.13 4.64 3.02
C GLY A 72 0.07 4.49 2.08
N TRP A 73 1.13 5.18 2.41
CA TRP A 73 2.38 5.15 1.67
C TRP A 73 3.39 4.16 2.25
N ASN A 74 2.91 3.18 3.01
CA ASN A 74 3.76 2.16 3.60
C ASN A 74 4.19 1.12 2.58
N PHE A 75 5.37 0.56 2.80
CA PHE A 75 5.91 -0.55 2.03
C PHE A 75 6.10 -1.77 2.93
N PRO A 76 5.96 -2.99 2.38
CA PRO A 76 6.33 -4.19 3.10
C PRO A 76 7.83 -4.16 3.42
N SER A 77 8.21 -4.76 4.53
CA SER A 77 9.63 -4.90 4.87
C SER A 77 10.35 -5.79 3.85
N GLN A 78 11.65 -5.56 3.68
CA GLN A 78 12.48 -6.43 2.84
C GLN A 78 12.44 -7.89 3.31
N SER A 79 12.36 -8.11 4.62
CA SER A 79 12.20 -9.46 5.19
C SER A 79 10.91 -10.12 4.74
N GLN A 80 9.78 -9.37 4.68
CA GLN A 80 8.50 -9.89 4.20
C GLN A 80 8.57 -10.25 2.71
N LEU A 81 9.11 -9.37 1.88
CA LEU A 81 9.28 -9.60 0.44
C LEU A 81 10.22 -10.79 0.18
N ASN A 82 11.29 -10.96 0.97
CA ASN A 82 12.17 -12.11 0.89
C ASN A 82 11.45 -13.43 1.23
N LYS A 83 10.54 -13.42 2.21
CA LYS A 83 9.71 -14.60 2.49
C LYS A 83 8.88 -15.00 1.27
N TYR A 84 8.32 -14.06 0.55
CA TYR A 84 7.55 -14.34 -0.68
C TYR A 84 8.43 -14.86 -1.80
N ALA A 85 9.55 -14.20 -2.07
CA ALA A 85 10.50 -14.64 -3.09
C ALA A 85 11.05 -16.05 -2.85
N THR A 86 11.05 -16.51 -1.58
CA THR A 86 11.56 -17.83 -1.18
C THR A 86 10.46 -18.86 -0.88
N ARG A 87 9.19 -18.60 -1.24
CA ARG A 87 8.11 -19.59 -1.11
C ARG A 87 8.38 -20.80 -2.01
N THR A 88 8.18 -21.98 -1.47
CA THR A 88 8.42 -23.24 -2.19
C THR A 88 7.53 -23.34 -3.42
N SER A 89 6.25 -22.98 -3.28
CA SER A 89 5.28 -22.91 -4.37
C SER A 89 5.72 -21.96 -5.49
N PHE A 90 6.36 -20.86 -5.13
CA PHE A 90 6.80 -19.83 -6.06
C PHE A 90 8.13 -20.19 -6.73
N ILE A 91 9.12 -20.71 -5.96
CA ILE A 91 10.43 -21.10 -6.48
C ILE A 91 10.28 -22.28 -7.45
N ASN A 92 9.57 -23.33 -7.02
CA ASN A 92 9.43 -24.58 -7.78
C ASN A 92 8.42 -24.48 -8.94
N SER A 93 7.73 -23.37 -9.06
CA SER A 93 6.85 -23.11 -10.18
C SER A 93 7.66 -23.08 -11.49
N THR A 94 7.17 -23.77 -12.50
CA THR A 94 7.75 -23.80 -13.86
C THR A 94 7.37 -22.57 -14.69
N THR A 95 6.74 -21.56 -14.06
CA THR A 95 6.24 -20.36 -14.74
C THR A 95 7.38 -19.52 -15.32
N LYS A 96 7.15 -18.96 -16.51
CA LYS A 96 8.11 -18.13 -17.25
C LYS A 96 8.26 -16.73 -16.65
N ASP A 97 7.16 -16.20 -16.10
CA ASP A 97 7.08 -14.85 -15.56
C ASP A 97 6.67 -14.91 -14.07
N LYS A 98 7.59 -14.52 -13.19
CA LYS A 98 7.36 -14.44 -11.74
C LYS A 98 7.49 -13.01 -11.28
N ARG A 99 6.50 -12.51 -10.52
CA ARG A 99 6.52 -11.13 -10.01
C ARG A 99 5.99 -11.05 -8.60
N ILE A 100 6.46 -10.06 -7.86
CA ILE A 100 5.86 -9.61 -6.60
C ILE A 100 5.34 -8.20 -6.82
N LEU A 101 4.08 -7.98 -6.51
CA LEU A 101 3.44 -6.67 -6.59
C LEU A 101 3.16 -6.15 -5.19
N VAL A 102 3.41 -4.88 -4.99
CA VAL A 102 3.05 -4.15 -3.77
C VAL A 102 1.97 -3.15 -4.15
N PHE A 103 0.81 -3.26 -3.52
CA PHE A 103 -0.27 -2.28 -3.69
C PHE A 103 -0.26 -1.31 -2.52
N ASN A 104 -0.22 -0.03 -2.79
CA ASN A 104 -0.34 1.01 -1.76
C ASN A 104 -0.88 2.32 -2.33
N GLU A 105 -0.83 3.40 -1.57
CA GLU A 105 -1.34 4.71 -1.99
C GLU A 105 -0.23 5.66 -2.46
N SER A 106 1.03 5.21 -2.50
CA SER A 106 2.15 6.08 -2.83
C SER A 106 2.13 6.51 -4.30
N ILE A 107 2.51 7.75 -4.52
CA ILE A 107 2.75 8.28 -5.86
C ILE A 107 4.11 7.81 -6.39
N PRO A 108 4.32 7.76 -7.72
CA PRO A 108 5.59 7.30 -8.30
C PRO A 108 6.84 8.03 -7.78
N ALA A 109 6.74 9.33 -7.54
CA ALA A 109 7.86 10.12 -7.02
C ALA A 109 8.29 9.64 -5.62
N TYR A 110 7.32 9.37 -4.74
CA TYR A 110 7.59 8.85 -3.40
C TYR A 110 8.12 7.42 -3.46
N THR A 111 7.51 6.56 -4.28
CA THR A 111 7.97 5.19 -4.49
C THR A 111 9.43 5.16 -4.93
N ASN A 112 9.81 5.96 -5.92
CA ASN A 112 11.18 6.01 -6.42
C ASN A 112 12.18 6.50 -5.38
N ALA A 113 11.76 7.39 -4.49
CA ALA A 113 12.62 7.93 -3.43
C ALA A 113 12.78 6.99 -2.22
N HIS A 114 11.77 6.19 -1.90
CA HIS A 114 11.69 5.49 -0.61
C HIS A 114 11.61 3.95 -0.73
N PHE A 115 11.19 3.44 -1.88
CA PHE A 115 11.15 1.99 -2.11
C PHE A 115 12.39 1.54 -2.85
N GLY A 116 13.34 0.94 -2.10
CA GLY A 116 14.64 0.52 -2.65
C GLY A 116 14.70 -0.91 -3.19
N VAL A 117 13.58 -1.65 -3.21
CA VAL A 117 13.57 -3.09 -3.52
C VAL A 117 12.80 -3.36 -4.81
N PHE A 118 13.46 -3.20 -5.95
CA PHE A 118 12.83 -3.44 -7.27
C PHE A 118 13.12 -4.84 -7.85
N THR A 119 14.01 -5.60 -7.22
CA THR A 119 14.33 -6.97 -7.62
C THR A 119 14.78 -7.78 -6.41
N LEU A 120 14.27 -8.99 -6.27
CA LEU A 120 14.67 -9.97 -5.25
C LEU A 120 14.94 -11.31 -5.91
N GLN A 121 16.16 -11.84 -5.79
CA GLN A 121 16.53 -13.14 -6.38
C GLN A 121 16.13 -13.24 -7.87
N ASN A 122 16.37 -12.19 -8.64
CA ASN A 122 15.95 -12.04 -10.04
C ASN A 122 14.42 -11.98 -10.28
N ILE A 123 13.62 -11.86 -9.23
CA ILE A 123 12.17 -11.67 -9.33
C ILE A 123 11.89 -10.17 -9.30
N PRO A 124 11.24 -9.61 -10.32
CA PRO A 124 10.81 -8.20 -10.31
C PRO A 124 9.83 -7.92 -9.16
N VAL A 125 10.06 -6.81 -8.47
CA VAL A 125 9.13 -6.26 -7.48
C VAL A 125 8.62 -4.93 -8.00
N GLN A 126 7.32 -4.80 -8.15
CA GLN A 126 6.68 -3.58 -8.69
C GLN A 126 5.67 -3.02 -7.70
N VAL A 127 5.70 -1.72 -7.51
CA VAL A 127 4.67 -1.00 -6.75
C VAL A 127 3.60 -0.50 -7.71
N ILE A 128 2.34 -0.71 -7.34
CA ILE A 128 1.15 -0.27 -8.08
C ILE A 128 0.28 0.52 -7.10
N SER A 129 -0.10 1.72 -7.49
CA SER A 129 -0.96 2.53 -6.64
C SER A 129 -2.42 2.06 -6.71
N TRP A 130 -3.18 2.29 -5.64
CA TRP A 130 -4.65 2.06 -5.67
C TRP A 130 -5.31 2.89 -6.78
N ASN A 131 -4.77 4.06 -7.10
CA ASN A 131 -5.24 4.88 -8.21
C ASN A 131 -5.05 4.20 -9.57
N ASP A 132 -3.96 3.45 -9.76
CA ASP A 132 -3.77 2.65 -10.98
C ASP A 132 -4.82 1.56 -11.07
N ILE A 133 -5.14 0.89 -9.94
CA ILE A 133 -6.19 -0.13 -9.88
C ILE A 133 -7.56 0.48 -10.21
N GLU A 134 -7.90 1.65 -9.66
CA GLU A 134 -9.13 2.39 -9.99
C GLU A 134 -9.22 2.71 -11.50
N ASN A 135 -8.11 3.14 -12.08
CA ASN A 135 -8.03 3.43 -13.52
C ASN A 135 -8.22 2.16 -14.37
N ILE A 136 -7.66 1.02 -13.95
CA ILE A 136 -7.84 -0.26 -14.63
C ILE A 136 -9.30 -0.69 -14.54
N ILE A 137 -9.93 -0.61 -13.36
CA ILE A 137 -11.35 -0.92 -13.15
C ILE A 137 -12.23 -0.06 -14.08
N SER A 138 -11.96 1.24 -14.13
CA SER A 138 -12.73 2.17 -14.97
C SER A 138 -12.66 1.82 -16.46
N LYS A 139 -11.50 1.35 -16.94
CA LYS A 139 -11.29 0.88 -18.30
C LYS A 139 -11.88 -0.51 -18.58
N SER A 140 -12.27 -1.24 -17.54
CA SER A 140 -12.73 -2.62 -17.65
C SER A 140 -14.24 -2.76 -17.80
N LYS A 141 -14.99 -1.67 -17.77
CA LYS A 141 -16.43 -1.66 -18.00
C LYS A 141 -16.72 -1.97 -19.47
N ALA A 142 -17.57 -2.97 -19.70
CA ALA A 142 -17.91 -3.45 -21.04
C ALA A 142 -19.40 -3.28 -21.34
N ILE A 143 -19.71 -3.02 -22.62
CA ILE A 143 -21.12 -2.92 -23.08
C ILE A 143 -21.80 -4.29 -22.98
N GLY A 144 -23.02 -4.31 -22.47
CA GLY A 144 -23.85 -5.53 -22.40
C GLY A 144 -23.54 -6.49 -21.25
N ARG A 145 -22.77 -6.05 -20.23
CA ARG A 145 -22.44 -6.84 -19.05
C ARG A 145 -22.83 -6.10 -17.76
N ASP A 146 -24.13 -5.93 -17.53
CA ASP A 146 -24.64 -5.10 -16.45
C ASP A 146 -24.25 -5.58 -15.05
N ALA A 147 -24.23 -6.90 -14.80
CA ALA A 147 -23.83 -7.45 -13.51
C ALA A 147 -22.35 -7.22 -13.22
N ASP A 148 -21.48 -7.44 -14.21
CA ASP A 148 -20.04 -7.22 -14.15
C ASP A 148 -19.74 -5.73 -13.92
N ASN A 149 -20.37 -4.86 -14.72
CA ASN A 149 -20.22 -3.41 -14.60
C ASN A 149 -20.71 -2.87 -13.24
N ARG A 150 -21.80 -3.45 -12.68
CA ARG A 150 -22.29 -3.09 -11.34
C ARG A 150 -21.28 -3.45 -10.28
N MET A 151 -20.74 -4.67 -10.31
CA MET A 151 -19.72 -5.12 -9.37
C MET A 151 -18.48 -4.22 -9.47
N LEU A 152 -17.98 -3.94 -10.67
CA LEU A 152 -16.83 -3.08 -10.87
C LEU A 152 -17.09 -1.64 -10.42
N LYS A 153 -18.32 -1.14 -10.60
CA LYS A 153 -18.72 0.18 -10.10
C LYS A 153 -18.68 0.23 -8.58
N GLU A 154 -19.24 -0.76 -7.90
CA GLU A 154 -19.22 -0.84 -6.43
C GLU A 154 -17.78 -0.97 -5.89
N LEU A 155 -16.95 -1.80 -6.53
CA LEU A 155 -15.54 -1.91 -6.19
C LEU A 155 -14.81 -0.57 -6.35
N ASN A 156 -15.05 0.14 -7.44
CA ASN A 156 -14.44 1.45 -7.68
C ASN A 156 -14.86 2.48 -6.60
N ILE A 157 -16.18 2.55 -6.29
CA ILE A 157 -16.70 3.41 -5.21
C ILE A 157 -16.06 3.05 -3.86
N TYR A 158 -15.87 1.76 -3.61
CA TYR A 158 -15.23 1.29 -2.38
C TYR A 158 -13.77 1.74 -2.31
N LEU A 159 -12.99 1.55 -3.38
CA LEU A 159 -11.59 1.99 -3.45
C LEU A 159 -11.49 3.52 -3.36
N GLU A 160 -12.30 4.27 -4.09
CA GLU A 160 -12.36 5.72 -3.99
C GLU A 160 -12.61 6.19 -2.56
N LYS A 161 -13.52 5.57 -1.82
CA LYS A 161 -13.78 5.91 -0.41
C LYS A 161 -12.56 5.64 0.47
N ILE A 162 -11.83 4.58 0.21
CA ILE A 162 -10.64 4.21 0.99
C ILE A 162 -9.48 5.14 0.63
N SER A 163 -9.24 5.35 -0.65
CA SER A 163 -8.19 6.25 -1.13
C SER A 163 -8.52 7.73 -0.87
N THR A 164 -9.81 8.14 -0.87
CA THR A 164 -10.23 9.50 -0.54
C THR A 164 -10.33 9.77 0.96
N MET A 165 -10.38 8.76 1.82
CA MET A 165 -10.14 9.00 3.25
C MET A 165 -8.72 9.53 3.49
N GLN A 166 -7.78 9.29 2.56
CA GLN A 166 -6.45 9.89 2.53
C GLN A 166 -6.25 10.91 1.38
N LYS A 167 -7.00 10.84 0.28
CA LYS A 167 -7.02 11.83 -0.82
C LYS A 167 -7.86 13.08 -0.53
N LYS A 168 -8.65 13.13 0.49
CA LYS A 168 -8.84 14.39 1.14
C LYS A 168 -7.48 14.71 1.73
N ASP A 169 -6.67 15.42 0.97
CA ASP A 169 -5.91 16.49 1.54
C ASP A 169 -6.89 17.15 2.50
N SER A 170 -6.94 16.60 3.69
CA SER A 170 -7.72 17.22 4.70
C SER A 170 -6.94 18.50 4.86
N ASN A 171 -7.51 19.62 4.44
CA ASN A 171 -6.94 20.95 4.70
C ASN A 171 -6.72 21.16 6.21
N TRP A 172 -6.87 20.10 6.97
CA TRP A 172 -6.64 20.03 8.41
C TRP A 172 -5.17 19.83 8.66
N VAL A 173 -4.59 20.85 9.24
CA VAL A 173 -3.21 20.84 9.72
C VAL A 173 -3.24 20.62 11.21
N TYR A 174 -2.65 19.54 11.69
CA TYR A 174 -2.48 19.32 13.12
C TYR A 174 -1.35 20.21 13.64
N VAL A 175 -1.70 21.19 14.49
CA VAL A 175 -0.71 22.17 14.98
C VAL A 175 -0.16 21.75 16.34
N VAL A 176 1.13 21.58 16.41
CA VAL A 176 1.86 21.21 17.61
C VAL A 176 2.70 22.38 18.12
N SER A 177 2.59 22.69 19.40
CA SER A 177 3.48 23.63 20.07
C SER A 177 4.74 22.91 20.54
N LEU A 178 5.89 23.26 20.00
CA LEU A 178 7.18 22.70 20.38
C LEU A 178 7.81 23.50 21.51
N SER A 179 8.24 22.78 22.54
CA SER A 179 9.11 23.33 23.61
C SER A 179 10.59 23.14 23.27
N ASN A 180 11.46 23.82 24.00
CA ASN A 180 12.91 23.52 24.01
C ASN A 180 13.25 22.33 24.92
N GLY A 181 12.24 21.63 25.46
CA GLY A 181 12.45 20.48 26.30
C GLY A 181 13.15 19.34 25.54
N ILE A 182 13.84 18.52 26.29
CA ILE A 182 14.48 17.29 25.80
C ILE A 182 13.48 16.16 25.94
N PRO A 183 13.17 15.42 24.84
CA PRO A 183 12.16 14.35 24.86
C PRO A 183 12.45 13.23 25.87
N ASN A 184 13.70 12.89 26.03
CA ASN A 184 14.19 11.87 26.94
C ASN A 184 15.43 12.38 27.67
N PRO A 185 15.55 12.26 29.00
CA PRO A 185 16.69 12.72 29.75
C PRO A 185 18.07 12.20 29.27
N SER A 186 18.08 11.04 28.63
CA SER A 186 19.29 10.45 28.04
C SER A 186 19.67 11.05 26.68
N TRP A 187 18.85 11.92 26.10
CA TRP A 187 19.09 12.54 24.81
C TRP A 187 19.72 13.92 24.98
N SER A 188 20.56 14.30 24.05
CA SER A 188 21.21 15.62 24.01
C SER A 188 20.52 16.60 23.04
N ILE A 189 19.35 16.23 22.50
CA ILE A 189 18.63 17.00 21.49
C ILE A 189 17.25 17.42 21.98
N SER A 190 16.82 18.64 21.63
CA SER A 190 15.51 19.16 21.96
C SER A 190 14.43 18.69 20.97
N PHE A 191 13.14 18.79 21.36
CA PHE A 191 12.03 18.57 20.41
C PHE A 191 12.16 19.43 19.15
N ARG A 192 12.65 20.68 19.27
CA ARG A 192 12.90 21.55 18.11
C ARG A 192 13.99 21.00 17.19
N ASP A 193 15.06 20.44 17.77
CA ASP A 193 16.14 19.83 16.98
C ASP A 193 15.68 18.57 16.28
N VAL A 194 14.85 17.75 16.92
CA VAL A 194 14.25 16.55 16.31
C VAL A 194 13.46 16.93 15.06
N VAL A 195 12.66 17.98 15.12
CA VAL A 195 11.90 18.46 13.96
C VAL A 195 12.78 19.11 12.91
N ASN A 196 13.61 20.10 13.32
CA ASN A 196 14.33 20.93 12.37
C ASN A 196 15.53 20.24 11.71
N LYS A 197 16.21 19.34 12.45
CA LYS A 197 17.42 18.66 11.95
C LYS A 197 17.14 17.27 11.41
N HIS A 198 16.17 16.56 12.01
CA HIS A 198 15.90 15.16 11.66
C HIS A 198 14.58 14.97 10.91
N GLN A 199 13.77 16.01 10.76
CA GLN A 199 12.45 15.95 10.09
C GLN A 199 11.57 14.83 10.64
N LYS A 200 11.62 14.63 11.96
CA LYS A 200 10.88 13.60 12.70
C LYS A 200 10.07 14.23 13.81
N TYR A 201 8.97 13.60 14.15
CA TYR A 201 8.17 13.93 15.31
C TYR A 201 7.52 12.66 15.87
N PHE A 202 7.26 12.62 17.17
CA PHE A 202 6.60 11.50 17.80
C PHE A 202 5.66 11.98 18.91
N HIS A 203 4.60 11.25 19.12
CA HIS A 203 3.59 11.52 20.14
C HIS A 203 2.85 10.22 20.51
N PRO A 204 2.18 10.16 21.69
CA PRO A 204 1.32 9.05 22.03
C PRO A 204 0.17 8.88 21.00
N VAL A 205 -0.17 7.65 20.68
CA VAL A 205 -1.29 7.36 19.78
C VAL A 205 -2.60 7.38 20.56
N GLY A 206 -3.55 8.21 20.11
CA GLY A 206 -4.94 8.16 20.54
C GLY A 206 -5.16 8.30 22.05
N GLY A 207 -4.46 9.18 22.72
CA GLY A 207 -4.61 9.25 24.19
C GLY A 207 -4.22 10.58 24.84
N GLY A 208 -4.58 10.68 26.09
CA GLY A 208 -4.20 11.77 26.98
C GLY A 208 -5.07 13.02 26.86
N LYS A 209 -4.89 13.94 27.81
CA LYS A 209 -5.62 15.22 27.89
C LYS A 209 -5.35 16.18 26.72
N GLY A 210 -4.41 15.84 25.81
CA GLY A 210 -3.96 16.66 24.69
C GLY A 210 -4.68 16.39 23.36
N GLY A 211 -5.54 15.39 23.29
CA GLY A 211 -6.28 15.08 22.06
C GLY A 211 -5.38 14.66 20.88
N TRP A 212 -4.36 13.87 21.13
CA TRP A 212 -3.53 13.31 20.06
C TRP A 212 -4.35 12.44 19.12
N PRO A 213 -4.22 12.60 17.79
CA PRO A 213 -4.97 11.80 16.84
C PRO A 213 -4.60 10.32 16.95
N ALA A 214 -5.59 9.45 16.80
CA ALA A 214 -5.38 8.00 16.71
C ALA A 214 -4.81 7.60 15.34
N GLU A 215 -5.11 8.41 14.31
CA GLU A 215 -4.55 8.26 12.96
C GLU A 215 -3.70 9.49 12.64
N PRO A 216 -2.55 9.33 11.98
CA PRO A 216 -1.71 10.47 11.63
C PRO A 216 -2.45 11.41 10.68
N PRO A 217 -2.39 12.73 10.92
CA PRO A 217 -2.94 13.71 9.99
C PRO A 217 -2.10 13.75 8.70
N THR A 218 -2.66 14.27 7.60
CA THR A 218 -1.92 14.48 6.35
C THR A 218 -0.84 15.54 6.51
N TYR A 219 -1.16 16.60 7.26
CA TYR A 219 -0.23 17.70 7.52
C TYR A 219 -0.05 17.92 9.01
N ILE A 220 1.20 18.19 9.41
CA ILE A 220 1.57 18.64 10.74
C ILE A 220 2.28 19.98 10.65
N ALA A 221 1.93 20.88 11.55
CA ALA A 221 2.55 22.19 11.65
C ALA A 221 3.17 22.39 13.02
N PHE A 222 4.28 23.10 13.06
CA PHE A 222 5.01 23.35 14.30
C PHE A 222 4.97 24.82 14.66
N ARG A 223 4.59 25.09 15.90
CA ARG A 223 4.52 26.42 16.49
C ARG A 223 5.50 26.55 17.65
N TYR A 224 6.36 27.55 17.61
CA TYR A 224 7.23 27.97 18.71
C TYR A 224 7.65 29.43 18.52
N ASP A 225 8.19 30.06 19.57
CA ASP A 225 8.53 31.50 19.60
C ASP A 225 7.35 32.39 19.16
N GLY A 226 6.12 32.02 19.57
CA GLY A 226 4.91 32.79 19.28
C GLY A 226 4.40 32.72 17.84
N LYS A 227 5.05 31.97 16.96
CA LYS A 227 4.75 31.90 15.52
C LYS A 227 4.53 30.46 15.04
N LEU A 228 3.75 30.31 13.98
CA LEU A 228 3.76 29.12 13.14
C LEU A 228 5.08 29.16 12.36
N GLN A 229 5.90 28.12 12.50
CA GLN A 229 7.23 28.08 11.90
C GLN A 229 7.26 27.31 10.58
N SER A 230 6.53 26.20 10.52
CA SER A 230 6.53 25.35 9.35
C SER A 230 5.25 24.48 9.30
N ILE A 231 4.91 24.05 8.08
CA ILE A 231 3.89 23.03 7.81
C ILE A 231 4.57 21.95 6.98
N HIS A 232 4.41 20.70 7.38
CA HIS A 232 5.00 19.56 6.71
C HIS A 232 3.91 18.55 6.33
N HIS A 233 4.05 17.93 5.17
CA HIS A 233 3.33 16.74 4.83
C HIS A 233 3.95 15.56 5.60
N ILE A 234 3.12 14.64 6.10
CA ILE A 234 3.59 13.44 6.76
C ILE A 234 3.75 12.34 5.70
N ASP A 235 4.99 12.04 5.34
CA ASP A 235 5.32 11.09 4.29
C ASP A 235 5.22 9.64 4.77
N SER A 236 5.53 9.38 6.04
CA SER A 236 5.45 8.05 6.65
C SER A 236 5.31 8.16 8.16
N TYR A 237 4.77 7.12 8.77
CA TYR A 237 4.70 6.97 10.22
C TYR A 237 4.90 5.52 10.64
N GLN A 238 5.29 5.33 11.89
CA GLN A 238 5.39 4.02 12.53
C GLN A 238 4.70 4.09 13.88
N VAL A 239 3.99 3.02 14.25
CA VAL A 239 3.42 2.85 15.57
C VAL A 239 4.27 1.81 16.30
N PHE A 240 4.67 2.13 17.53
CA PHE A 240 5.39 1.22 18.41
C PHE A 240 4.45 0.90 19.56
N ASP A 241 4.28 -0.37 19.84
CA ASP A 241 3.62 -0.86 21.05
C ASP A 241 4.67 -0.87 22.19
N ASP A 242 4.32 -0.27 23.34
CA ASP A 242 5.17 -0.26 24.55
C ASP A 242 5.10 -1.61 25.28
#